data_0d608edb92beed8821e2751552ba6d23
#
_entry.id   0d608edb92beed8821e2751552ba6d23
#
_cell.length_a   1.000
_cell.length_b   1.000
_cell.length_c   1.000
_cell.angle_alpha   90.00
_cell.angle_beta   90.00
_cell.angle_gamma   90.00
#
_symmetry.space_group_name_H-M   'P 1'
#
loop_
_entity.id
_entity.type
_entity.pdbx_description
1 polymer ?
#
loop_
_entity_poly.entity_id
_entity_poly.type
_entity_poly.pdbx_seq_one_letter_code
_entity_poly.pdbx_strand_id
1 'polypeptide(L)'
;MSPNGWIILDKPLGLGSTQAVGAVKRVCREAGLGKVKVGHGGTLDPLATGVLPIALGEATKLCGRMLDASKVYRFTTCYGIETDTLDLEGKVIREVDSVVGIVDDAAVEDVLARFIGPIEQTPPAFSAIKVDGQRAYDLARAGAEVTLNSRTVTIHALDYVESWWQEGKLYATLEAHVSKGTYIRSLARDLAHAMGTFGHVTMLRRLKAGPFGIEQAISLDKLNEVGKGAPLENVLLPLEAGLVDIPALNLGPEQARAIRQGRVLAGLPHTDGLYWAKAGTVPVALVELFGGTATVVRGFNLPDVAE
;
A
#
# COMPACT_ATOMS: atom_id res chain seq x y z
N MET A 1 -23.23 13.98 9.68
CA MET A 1 -21.86 13.90 10.26
C MET A 1 -20.86 13.58 9.17
N SER A 2 -19.62 14.07 9.24
CA SER A 2 -18.58 13.69 8.26
C SER A 2 -18.20 12.22 8.47
N PRO A 3 -18.09 11.42 7.39
CA PRO A 3 -17.70 10.02 7.48
C PRO A 3 -16.24 9.89 7.96
N ASN A 4 -16.00 8.91 8.84
CA ASN A 4 -14.67 8.60 9.37
C ASN A 4 -14.43 7.09 9.26
N GLY A 5 -13.47 6.68 8.44
CA GLY A 5 -13.21 5.26 8.19
C GLY A 5 -12.46 5.01 6.90
N TRP A 6 -12.57 3.80 6.38
CA TRP A 6 -11.83 3.32 5.23
C TRP A 6 -12.75 2.80 4.13
N ILE A 7 -12.46 3.15 2.91
CA ILE A 7 -12.94 2.46 1.72
C ILE A 7 -11.75 1.72 1.14
N ILE A 8 -11.88 0.41 1.02
CA ILE A 8 -10.86 -0.43 0.40
C ILE A 8 -11.26 -0.63 -1.05
N LEU A 9 -10.59 0.10 -1.94
CA LEU A 9 -10.89 0.04 -3.36
C LEU A 9 -10.07 -1.07 -4.03
N ASP A 10 -10.73 -1.99 -4.74
CA ASP A 10 -10.06 -2.79 -5.77
C ASP A 10 -9.81 -1.87 -6.97
N LYS A 11 -8.63 -1.23 -6.97
CA LYS A 11 -8.28 -0.25 -7.99
C LYS A 11 -8.21 -0.93 -9.36
N PRO A 12 -9.00 -0.52 -10.33
CA PRO A 12 -8.94 -1.09 -11.68
C PRO A 12 -7.67 -0.68 -12.41
N LEU A 13 -7.36 -1.42 -13.47
CA LEU A 13 -6.28 -1.11 -14.41
C LEU A 13 -6.50 0.29 -15.04
N GLY A 14 -5.43 1.01 -15.29
CA GLY A 14 -5.44 2.32 -15.94
C GLY A 14 -5.79 3.50 -15.02
N LEU A 15 -6.35 3.25 -13.83
CA LEU A 15 -6.69 4.32 -12.89
C LEU A 15 -5.50 4.67 -11.99
N GLY A 16 -5.11 5.95 -11.93
CA GLY A 16 -4.11 6.42 -10.97
C GLY A 16 -4.66 6.55 -9.55
N SER A 17 -3.80 6.37 -8.52
CA SER A 17 -4.23 6.46 -7.10
C SER A 17 -4.82 7.83 -6.74
N THR A 18 -4.32 8.92 -7.32
CA THR A 18 -4.89 10.27 -7.14
C THR A 18 -6.28 10.38 -7.76
N GLN A 19 -6.50 9.74 -8.90
CA GLN A 19 -7.81 9.70 -9.57
C GLN A 19 -8.80 8.86 -8.74
N ALA A 20 -8.36 7.76 -8.12
CA ALA A 20 -9.16 6.97 -7.20
C ALA A 20 -9.64 7.80 -5.99
N VAL A 21 -8.75 8.59 -5.38
CA VAL A 21 -9.12 9.56 -4.33
C VAL A 21 -10.12 10.58 -4.85
N GLY A 22 -9.93 11.06 -6.09
CA GLY A 22 -10.87 11.96 -6.78
C GLY A 22 -12.27 11.34 -6.93
N ALA A 23 -12.34 10.06 -7.30
CA ALA A 23 -13.61 9.32 -7.43
C ALA A 23 -14.35 9.24 -6.08
N VAL A 24 -13.64 8.90 -4.99
CA VAL A 24 -14.24 8.87 -3.63
C VAL A 24 -14.75 10.25 -3.22
N LYS A 25 -13.98 11.32 -3.45
CA LYS A 25 -14.42 12.70 -3.16
C LYS A 25 -15.68 13.08 -3.95
N ARG A 26 -15.75 12.69 -5.23
CA ARG A 26 -16.91 12.92 -6.08
C ARG A 26 -18.13 12.19 -5.51
N VAL A 27 -18.02 10.90 -5.23
CA VAL A 27 -19.09 10.07 -4.67
C VAL A 27 -19.59 10.62 -3.34
N CYS A 28 -18.71 11.03 -2.42
CA CYS A 28 -19.11 11.68 -1.16
C CYS A 28 -19.91 12.96 -1.39
N ARG A 29 -19.55 13.76 -2.40
CA ARG A 29 -20.29 15.00 -2.74
C ARG A 29 -21.64 14.68 -3.35
N GLU A 30 -21.74 13.74 -4.26
CA GLU A 30 -22.98 13.27 -4.90
C GLU A 30 -23.95 12.68 -3.86
N ALA A 31 -23.44 11.98 -2.85
CA ALA A 31 -24.19 11.48 -1.69
C ALA A 31 -24.57 12.56 -0.65
N GLY A 32 -24.31 13.85 -0.91
CA GLY A 32 -24.68 14.94 0.00
C GLY A 32 -23.84 15.04 1.27
N LEU A 33 -22.69 14.37 1.37
CA LEU A 33 -21.84 14.36 2.56
C LEU A 33 -20.94 15.62 2.69
N GLY A 34 -21.04 16.55 1.76
CA GLY A 34 -20.29 17.79 1.75
C GLY A 34 -18.78 17.59 1.48
N LYS A 35 -17.94 18.42 2.10
CA LYS A 35 -16.47 18.38 1.94
C LYS A 35 -15.85 17.40 2.91
N VAL A 36 -15.54 16.20 2.44
CA VAL A 36 -14.86 15.15 3.22
C VAL A 36 -13.36 15.22 2.95
N LYS A 37 -12.54 15.09 4.01
CA LYS A 37 -11.10 14.88 3.89
C LYS A 37 -10.86 13.45 3.42
N VAL A 38 -10.12 13.26 2.32
CA VAL A 38 -9.84 11.94 1.74
C VAL A 38 -8.35 11.84 1.39
N GLY A 39 -7.73 10.71 1.73
CA GLY A 39 -6.34 10.36 1.41
C GLY A 39 -6.21 8.87 1.14
N HIS A 40 -5.08 8.41 0.59
CA HIS A 40 -4.80 6.99 0.39
C HIS A 40 -3.63 6.50 1.23
N GLY A 41 -3.64 5.21 1.58
CA GLY A 41 -2.63 4.53 2.40
C GLY A 41 -1.53 3.83 1.59
N GLY A 42 -1.14 4.38 0.44
CA GLY A 42 -0.06 3.85 -0.41
C GLY A 42 -0.39 3.86 -1.89
N THR A 43 0.48 4.47 -2.68
CA THR A 43 0.31 4.59 -4.13
C THR A 43 0.33 3.22 -4.82
N LEU A 44 -0.49 3.07 -5.85
CA LEU A 44 -0.39 2.07 -6.90
C LEU A 44 -0.19 2.78 -8.23
N ASP A 45 0.69 2.23 -9.06
CA ASP A 45 0.91 2.69 -10.42
C ASP A 45 -0.38 2.52 -11.27
N PRO A 46 -0.56 3.25 -12.38
CA PRO A 46 -1.75 3.10 -13.22
C PRO A 46 -1.96 1.65 -13.71
N LEU A 47 -0.90 0.97 -14.12
CA LEU A 47 -0.95 -0.43 -14.57
C LEU A 47 -1.08 -1.45 -13.44
N ALA A 48 -0.89 -1.06 -12.17
CA ALA A 48 -1.15 -1.93 -11.04
C ALA A 48 -2.63 -1.92 -10.64
N THR A 49 -3.14 -3.07 -10.24
CA THR A 49 -4.52 -3.26 -9.74
C THR A 49 -4.55 -3.66 -8.28
N GLY A 50 -5.74 -3.77 -7.68
CA GLY A 50 -5.93 -4.37 -6.37
C GLY A 50 -6.07 -3.38 -5.23
N VAL A 51 -5.78 -3.82 -4.03
CA VAL A 51 -6.09 -3.17 -2.76
C VAL A 51 -5.49 -1.78 -2.64
N LEU A 52 -6.33 -0.75 -2.64
CA LEU A 52 -5.98 0.64 -2.37
C LEU A 52 -6.81 1.14 -1.18
N PRO A 53 -6.24 1.19 0.04
CA PRO A 53 -6.92 1.75 1.19
C PRO A 53 -7.08 3.26 1.04
N ILE A 54 -8.32 3.74 1.08
CA ILE A 54 -8.69 5.16 1.00
C ILE A 54 -9.34 5.55 2.33
N ALA A 55 -8.70 6.47 3.02
CA ALA A 55 -9.12 7.00 4.31
C ALA A 55 -10.04 8.20 4.14
N LEU A 56 -11.11 8.26 4.94
CA LEU A 56 -12.06 9.37 5.03
C LEU A 56 -12.01 10.00 6.43
N GLY A 57 -12.11 11.33 6.51
CA GLY A 57 -12.17 12.08 7.76
C GLY A 57 -10.97 11.84 8.66
N GLU A 58 -11.22 11.43 9.90
CA GLU A 58 -10.20 11.18 10.92
C GLU A 58 -9.27 10.01 10.57
N ALA A 59 -9.74 9.02 9.81
CA ALA A 59 -8.89 7.92 9.35
C ALA A 59 -7.72 8.39 8.46
N THR A 60 -7.79 9.59 7.85
CA THR A 60 -6.66 10.16 7.11
C THR A 60 -5.40 10.38 7.95
N LYS A 61 -5.56 10.47 9.28
CA LYS A 61 -4.44 10.57 10.23
C LYS A 61 -3.62 9.28 10.33
N LEU A 62 -4.18 8.15 9.84
CA LEU A 62 -3.54 6.84 9.81
C LEU A 62 -2.91 6.49 8.46
N CYS A 63 -3.02 7.34 7.43
CA CYS A 63 -2.44 7.07 6.12
C CYS A 63 -0.93 6.82 6.17
N GLY A 64 -0.18 7.54 7.03
CA GLY A 64 1.27 7.33 7.21
C GLY A 64 1.58 5.91 7.70
N ARG A 65 0.77 5.40 8.65
CA ARG A 65 0.90 4.04 9.14
C ARG A 65 0.68 2.99 8.03
N MET A 66 -0.29 3.22 7.16
CA MET A 66 -0.55 2.34 6.01
C MET A 66 0.61 2.38 4.99
N LEU A 67 1.26 3.54 4.82
CA LEU A 67 2.47 3.65 3.99
C LEU A 67 3.61 2.78 4.55
N ASP A 68 3.76 2.75 5.86
CA ASP A 68 4.81 2.00 6.55
C ASP A 68 4.54 0.50 6.69
N ALA A 69 3.31 0.06 6.58
CA ALA A 69 2.93 -1.34 6.67
C ALA A 69 3.50 -2.18 5.51
N SER A 70 3.61 -3.50 5.72
CA SER A 70 3.96 -4.46 4.66
C SER A 70 2.84 -4.60 3.62
N LYS A 71 3.18 -5.13 2.45
CA LYS A 71 2.24 -5.37 1.33
C LYS A 71 2.46 -6.74 0.75
N VAL A 72 1.38 -7.32 0.20
CA VAL A 72 1.46 -8.55 -0.60
C VAL A 72 1.05 -8.21 -2.03
N TYR A 73 1.88 -8.64 -2.97
CA TYR A 73 1.65 -8.44 -4.39
C TYR A 73 1.72 -9.78 -5.13
N ARG A 74 0.85 -9.94 -6.12
CA ARG A 74 1.00 -10.95 -7.18
C ARG A 74 1.40 -10.23 -8.45
N PHE A 75 2.43 -10.72 -9.12
CA PHE A 75 2.95 -10.08 -10.33
C PHE A 75 3.46 -11.12 -11.31
N THR A 76 3.35 -10.79 -12.59
CA THR A 76 3.91 -11.60 -13.68
C THR A 76 5.08 -10.87 -14.31
N THR A 77 6.19 -11.55 -14.47
CA THR A 77 7.39 -11.06 -15.16
C THR A 77 7.50 -11.75 -16.52
N CYS A 78 7.70 -10.99 -17.58
CA CYS A 78 8.17 -11.49 -18.86
C CYS A 78 9.70 -11.49 -18.85
N TYR A 79 10.32 -12.65 -18.99
CA TYR A 79 11.77 -12.80 -19.08
C TYR A 79 12.26 -12.71 -20.52
N GLY A 80 13.39 -12.05 -20.72
CA GLY A 80 14.03 -11.81 -22.02
C GLY A 80 13.87 -10.40 -22.56
N ILE A 81 13.04 -9.56 -21.91
CA ILE A 81 12.79 -8.18 -22.34
C ILE A 81 12.86 -7.24 -21.14
N GLU A 82 13.63 -6.14 -21.24
CA GLU A 82 13.65 -5.06 -20.27
C GLU A 82 13.13 -3.77 -20.91
N THR A 83 12.23 -3.08 -20.20
CA THR A 83 11.74 -1.76 -20.60
C THR A 83 12.33 -0.68 -19.67
N ASP A 84 12.37 0.55 -20.12
CA ASP A 84 12.90 1.68 -19.35
C ASP A 84 12.06 2.00 -18.09
N THR A 85 10.76 1.68 -18.08
CA THR A 85 9.87 1.79 -16.91
C THR A 85 9.81 0.52 -16.07
N LEU A 86 10.38 -0.60 -16.57
CA LEU A 86 10.31 -1.95 -15.99
C LEU A 86 8.87 -2.52 -15.95
N ASP A 87 7.98 -1.99 -16.79
CA ASP A 87 6.59 -2.43 -17.01
C ASP A 87 6.16 -2.22 -18.47
N LEU A 88 4.87 -2.43 -18.76
CA LEU A 88 4.33 -2.33 -20.13
C LEU A 88 4.18 -0.88 -20.65
N GLU A 89 4.38 0.16 -19.83
CA GLU A 89 4.34 1.57 -20.31
C GLU A 89 5.63 1.96 -21.02
N GLY A 90 6.72 1.25 -20.72
CA GLY A 90 8.07 1.60 -21.18
C GLY A 90 8.41 1.16 -22.59
N LYS A 91 9.48 1.76 -23.11
CA LYS A 91 10.11 1.33 -24.36
C LYS A 91 11.07 0.19 -24.06
N VAL A 92 11.15 -0.79 -24.96
CA VAL A 92 12.16 -1.84 -24.89
C VAL A 92 13.55 -1.23 -25.00
N ILE A 93 14.41 -1.50 -24.03
CA ILE A 93 15.80 -1.02 -23.98
C ILE A 93 16.80 -2.17 -24.11
N ARG A 94 16.39 -3.41 -23.76
CA ARG A 94 17.18 -4.64 -23.91
C ARG A 94 16.27 -5.80 -24.23
N GLU A 95 16.73 -6.67 -25.12
CA GLU A 95 15.99 -7.86 -25.49
C GLU A 95 16.97 -8.96 -25.90
N VAL A 96 16.57 -10.22 -25.63
CA VAL A 96 17.18 -11.44 -26.22
C VAL A 96 16.12 -12.16 -27.03
N ASP A 97 16.49 -12.78 -28.14
CA ASP A 97 15.53 -13.44 -29.04
C ASP A 97 14.77 -14.56 -28.33
N SER A 98 15.44 -15.33 -27.48
CA SER A 98 14.85 -16.41 -26.71
C SER A 98 15.57 -16.61 -25.38
N VAL A 99 14.83 -16.99 -24.34
CA VAL A 99 15.38 -17.41 -23.04
C VAL A 99 15.36 -18.95 -22.87
N VAL A 100 15.01 -19.71 -23.91
CA VAL A 100 15.02 -21.16 -23.86
C VAL A 100 16.43 -21.66 -23.57
N GLY A 101 16.58 -22.51 -22.54
CA GLY A 101 17.88 -22.99 -22.06
C GLY A 101 18.67 -22.00 -21.20
N ILE A 102 18.14 -20.76 -20.97
CA ILE A 102 18.70 -19.77 -20.04
C ILE A 102 17.85 -19.74 -18.78
N VAL A 103 16.53 -19.67 -18.92
CA VAL A 103 15.57 -19.62 -17.83
C VAL A 103 14.52 -20.70 -17.99
N ASP A 104 14.23 -21.42 -16.92
CA ASP A 104 13.14 -22.38 -16.78
C ASP A 104 12.54 -22.25 -15.37
N ASP A 105 11.53 -23.05 -15.07
CA ASP A 105 10.84 -23.00 -13.77
C ASP A 105 11.80 -23.28 -12.61
N ALA A 106 12.73 -24.23 -12.78
CA ALA A 106 13.71 -24.56 -11.76
C ALA A 106 14.68 -23.39 -11.51
N ALA A 107 15.11 -22.69 -12.56
CA ALA A 107 15.95 -21.49 -12.44
C ALA A 107 15.20 -20.34 -11.74
N VAL A 108 13.89 -20.19 -12.02
CA VAL A 108 13.04 -19.21 -11.30
C VAL A 108 12.98 -19.58 -9.82
N GLU A 109 12.59 -20.81 -9.47
CA GLU A 109 12.47 -21.25 -8.08
C GLU A 109 13.78 -21.12 -7.29
N ASP A 110 14.90 -21.48 -7.91
CA ASP A 110 16.25 -21.45 -7.29
C ASP A 110 16.67 -20.02 -6.95
N VAL A 111 16.33 -19.06 -7.79
CA VAL A 111 16.69 -17.65 -7.55
C VAL A 111 15.85 -17.01 -6.46
N LEU A 112 14.59 -17.44 -6.25
CA LEU A 112 13.70 -16.83 -5.26
C LEU A 112 14.29 -16.86 -3.85
N ALA A 113 14.88 -17.99 -3.45
CA ALA A 113 15.46 -18.16 -2.11
C ALA A 113 16.56 -17.13 -1.81
N ARG A 114 17.27 -16.65 -2.84
CA ARG A 114 18.36 -15.65 -2.71
C ARG A 114 17.85 -14.24 -2.45
N PHE A 115 16.58 -13.98 -2.72
CA PHE A 115 15.94 -12.68 -2.55
C PHE A 115 15.11 -12.56 -1.27
N ILE A 116 14.95 -13.65 -0.50
CA ILE A 116 14.26 -13.60 0.80
C ILE A 116 15.17 -12.94 1.84
N GLY A 117 14.60 -12.04 2.65
CA GLY A 117 15.31 -11.27 3.67
C GLY A 117 15.62 -9.84 3.21
N PRO A 118 16.61 -9.17 3.87
CA PRO A 118 17.05 -7.84 3.48
C PRO A 118 17.82 -7.88 2.14
N ILE A 119 17.42 -7.03 1.21
CA ILE A 119 18.10 -6.85 -0.08
C ILE A 119 18.35 -5.37 -0.36
N GLU A 120 19.42 -5.08 -1.11
CA GLU A 120 19.67 -3.74 -1.65
C GLU A 120 18.90 -3.60 -2.98
N GLN A 121 18.03 -2.62 -3.07
CA GLN A 121 17.22 -2.38 -4.25
C GLN A 121 17.37 -0.94 -4.75
N THR A 122 17.72 -0.79 -6.03
CA THR A 122 17.67 0.51 -6.72
C THR A 122 16.26 0.71 -7.27
N PRO A 123 15.54 1.77 -6.83
CA PRO A 123 14.23 2.09 -7.36
C PRO A 123 14.25 2.34 -8.86
N PRO A 124 13.11 2.17 -9.57
CA PRO A 124 13.04 2.54 -10.98
C PRO A 124 13.12 4.06 -11.17
N ALA A 125 13.73 4.53 -12.26
CA ALA A 125 13.79 5.95 -12.59
C ALA A 125 12.38 6.58 -12.66
N PHE A 126 11.41 5.82 -13.16
CA PHE A 126 9.99 6.21 -13.20
C PHE A 126 9.30 5.91 -11.87
N SER A 127 9.64 6.70 -10.83
CA SER A 127 9.07 6.56 -9.47
C SER A 127 8.62 7.90 -8.90
N ALA A 128 7.84 7.85 -7.82
CA ALA A 128 7.38 9.03 -7.10
C ALA A 128 8.43 9.61 -6.12
N ILE A 129 9.63 9.05 -6.10
CA ILE A 129 10.75 9.53 -5.27
C ILE A 129 11.12 10.95 -5.71
N LYS A 130 11.44 11.80 -4.75
CA LYS A 130 11.91 13.16 -5.03
C LYS A 130 13.43 13.19 -5.11
N VAL A 131 13.93 13.77 -6.20
CA VAL A 131 15.35 14.13 -6.41
C VAL A 131 15.37 15.66 -6.54
N ASP A 132 16.08 16.34 -5.66
CA ASP A 132 16.18 17.80 -5.60
C ASP A 132 14.82 18.52 -5.63
N GLY A 133 13.83 17.95 -4.93
CA GLY A 133 12.48 18.51 -4.81
C GLY A 133 11.52 18.17 -5.95
N GLN A 134 12.01 17.64 -7.08
CA GLN A 134 11.21 17.18 -8.22
C GLN A 134 11.00 15.67 -8.16
N ARG A 135 9.92 15.16 -8.73
CA ARG A 135 9.68 13.71 -8.79
C ARG A 135 10.59 13.07 -9.85
N ALA A 136 11.22 11.96 -9.51
CA ALA A 136 12.06 11.19 -10.44
C ALA A 136 11.30 10.86 -11.74
N TYR A 137 10.03 10.52 -11.65
CA TYR A 137 9.13 10.30 -12.78
C TYR A 137 9.02 11.51 -13.75
N ASP A 138 8.91 12.74 -13.21
CA ASP A 138 8.80 13.95 -14.04
C ASP A 138 10.13 14.22 -14.75
N LEU A 139 11.26 14.03 -14.07
CA LEU A 139 12.60 14.16 -14.62
C LEU A 139 12.87 13.12 -15.73
N ALA A 140 12.54 11.85 -15.48
CA ALA A 140 12.72 10.76 -16.44
C ALA A 140 11.87 10.99 -17.72
N ARG A 141 10.61 11.45 -17.58
CA ARG A 141 9.77 11.84 -18.73
C ARG A 141 10.32 13.02 -19.52
N ALA A 142 11.01 13.94 -18.87
CA ALA A 142 11.69 15.04 -19.54
C ALA A 142 13.01 14.62 -20.23
N GLY A 143 13.37 13.32 -20.17
CA GLY A 143 14.58 12.77 -20.76
C GLY A 143 15.86 13.01 -19.94
N ALA A 144 15.72 13.45 -18.68
CA ALA A 144 16.85 13.58 -17.79
C ALA A 144 17.32 12.20 -17.27
N GLU A 145 18.63 12.02 -17.19
CA GLU A 145 19.20 10.85 -16.54
C GLU A 145 18.98 10.96 -15.01
N VAL A 146 18.23 10.00 -14.44
CA VAL A 146 17.89 9.99 -13.03
C VAL A 146 18.65 8.86 -12.35
N THR A 147 19.65 9.23 -11.55
CA THR A 147 20.37 8.28 -10.69
C THR A 147 19.71 8.26 -9.31
N LEU A 148 19.24 7.09 -8.90
CA LEU A 148 18.65 6.86 -7.59
C LEU A 148 19.57 5.98 -6.75
N ASN A 149 19.72 6.35 -5.47
CA ASN A 149 20.47 5.53 -4.54
C ASN A 149 19.72 4.23 -4.21
N SER A 150 20.47 3.14 -4.09
CA SER A 150 19.94 1.90 -3.54
C SER A 150 19.49 2.10 -2.09
N ARG A 151 18.60 1.25 -1.66
CA ARG A 151 18.11 1.21 -0.28
C ARG A 151 17.80 -0.22 0.13
N THR A 152 17.98 -0.50 1.40
CA THR A 152 17.61 -1.78 1.98
C THR A 152 16.09 -1.90 2.04
N VAL A 153 15.54 -2.96 1.48
CA VAL A 153 14.14 -3.40 1.64
C VAL A 153 14.13 -4.87 2.07
N THR A 154 13.02 -5.32 2.65
CA THR A 154 12.90 -6.71 3.10
C THR A 154 11.83 -7.44 2.31
N ILE A 155 12.20 -8.57 1.75
CA ILE A 155 11.28 -9.54 1.15
C ILE A 155 10.99 -10.59 2.22
N HIS A 156 9.79 -10.57 2.78
CA HIS A 156 9.39 -11.47 3.86
C HIS A 156 9.07 -12.87 3.34
N ALA A 157 8.48 -12.95 2.14
CA ALA A 157 8.21 -14.19 1.41
C ALA A 157 8.19 -13.89 -0.09
N LEU A 158 8.55 -14.88 -0.88
CA LEU A 158 8.54 -14.83 -2.34
C LEU A 158 8.25 -16.22 -2.86
N ASP A 159 7.06 -16.41 -3.43
CA ASP A 159 6.52 -17.70 -3.80
C ASP A 159 6.27 -17.77 -5.32
N TYR A 160 6.61 -18.91 -5.91
CA TYR A 160 6.24 -19.23 -7.29
C TYR A 160 4.77 -19.65 -7.35
N VAL A 161 4.04 -19.17 -8.38
CA VAL A 161 2.63 -19.47 -8.58
C VAL A 161 2.43 -20.32 -9.83
N GLU A 162 2.88 -19.83 -10.98
CA GLU A 162 2.74 -20.48 -12.28
C GLU A 162 3.69 -19.87 -13.32
N SER A 163 3.91 -20.58 -14.43
CA SER A 163 4.57 -20.01 -15.59
C SER A 163 3.99 -20.56 -16.90
N TRP A 164 4.30 -19.87 -17.99
CA TRP A 164 3.99 -20.31 -19.35
C TRP A 164 4.97 -19.73 -20.36
N TRP A 165 5.09 -20.40 -21.50
CA TRP A 165 5.89 -19.96 -22.61
C TRP A 165 5.05 -19.28 -23.67
N GLN A 166 5.53 -18.15 -24.19
CA GLN A 166 4.94 -17.46 -25.32
C GLN A 166 6.03 -16.82 -26.16
N GLU A 167 6.08 -17.13 -27.47
CA GLU A 167 7.02 -16.52 -28.44
C GLU A 167 8.49 -16.56 -28.00
N GLY A 168 8.93 -17.69 -27.43
CA GLY A 168 10.30 -17.88 -26.95
C GLY A 168 10.66 -17.14 -25.65
N LYS A 169 9.69 -16.49 -25.01
CA LYS A 169 9.82 -15.85 -23.70
C LYS A 169 9.11 -16.66 -22.63
N LEU A 170 9.67 -16.70 -21.43
CA LEU A 170 9.03 -17.26 -20.25
C LEU A 170 8.29 -16.15 -19.52
N TYR A 171 7.05 -16.41 -19.17
CA TYR A 171 6.26 -15.60 -18.25
C TYR A 171 6.12 -16.37 -16.94
N ALA A 172 6.50 -15.79 -15.82
CA ALA A 172 6.27 -16.39 -14.51
C ALA A 172 5.52 -15.44 -13.59
N THR A 173 4.51 -15.97 -12.91
CA THR A 173 3.73 -15.29 -11.88
C THR A 173 4.28 -15.66 -10.52
N LEU A 174 4.57 -14.64 -9.74
CA LEU A 174 5.10 -14.75 -8.38
C LEU A 174 4.18 -14.02 -7.41
N GLU A 175 4.22 -14.42 -6.13
CA GLU A 175 3.61 -13.70 -5.03
C GLU A 175 4.69 -13.25 -4.05
N ALA A 176 4.72 -11.96 -3.69
CA ALA A 176 5.72 -11.39 -2.81
C ALA A 176 5.08 -10.68 -1.62
N HIS A 177 5.50 -11.06 -0.40
CA HIS A 177 5.24 -10.29 0.82
C HIS A 177 6.46 -9.40 1.10
N VAL A 178 6.27 -8.09 1.11
CA VAL A 178 7.38 -7.14 1.10
C VAL A 178 7.20 -6.02 2.13
N SER A 179 8.31 -5.46 2.60
CA SER A 179 8.34 -4.27 3.45
C SER A 179 7.94 -3.01 2.68
N LYS A 180 7.70 -1.93 3.43
CA LYS A 180 7.51 -0.60 2.82
C LYS A 180 8.65 -0.26 1.87
N GLY A 181 8.29 0.48 0.84
CA GLY A 181 9.29 1.04 -0.08
C GLY A 181 9.81 0.07 -1.13
N THR A 182 9.45 -1.20 -1.09
CA THR A 182 9.83 -2.17 -2.13
C THR A 182 9.12 -1.85 -3.44
N TYR A 183 9.88 -1.79 -4.53
CA TYR A 183 9.36 -1.70 -5.89
C TYR A 183 9.33 -3.08 -6.55
N ILE A 184 8.15 -3.58 -6.86
CA ILE A 184 8.00 -4.89 -7.52
C ILE A 184 8.62 -4.88 -8.92
N ARG A 185 8.57 -3.75 -9.63
CA ARG A 185 9.22 -3.57 -10.93
C ARG A 185 10.74 -3.77 -10.84
N SER A 186 11.39 -3.20 -9.83
CA SER A 186 12.82 -3.42 -9.58
C SER A 186 13.09 -4.86 -9.16
N LEU A 187 12.22 -5.47 -8.33
CA LEU A 187 12.37 -6.88 -7.93
C LEU A 187 12.34 -7.81 -9.15
N ALA A 188 11.41 -7.60 -10.08
CA ALA A 188 11.30 -8.39 -11.32
C ALA A 188 12.57 -8.25 -12.19
N ARG A 189 13.10 -7.02 -12.35
CA ARG A 189 14.38 -6.79 -13.04
C ARG A 189 15.53 -7.52 -12.34
N ASP A 190 15.64 -7.38 -11.03
CA ASP A 190 16.78 -7.92 -10.27
C ASP A 190 16.76 -9.46 -10.26
N LEU A 191 15.57 -10.08 -10.20
CA LEU A 191 15.39 -11.52 -10.39
C LEU A 191 15.86 -11.97 -11.78
N ALA A 192 15.44 -11.26 -12.84
CA ALA A 192 15.85 -11.58 -14.21
C ALA A 192 17.37 -11.46 -14.40
N HIS A 193 17.96 -10.39 -13.86
CA HIS A 193 19.43 -10.21 -13.93
C HIS A 193 20.17 -11.30 -13.16
N ALA A 194 19.65 -11.77 -12.03
CA ALA A 194 20.25 -12.86 -11.26
C ALA A 194 20.23 -14.21 -12.02
N MET A 195 19.31 -14.38 -12.96
CA MET A 195 19.25 -15.52 -13.88
C MET A 195 20.02 -15.29 -15.22
N GLY A 196 20.73 -14.17 -15.33
CA GLY A 196 21.53 -13.85 -16.54
C GLY A 196 20.71 -13.38 -17.75
N THR A 197 19.50 -12.88 -17.53
CA THR A 197 18.60 -12.35 -18.57
C THR A 197 18.01 -10.99 -18.18
N PHE A 198 17.02 -10.55 -18.94
CA PHE A 198 16.28 -9.30 -18.72
C PHE A 198 14.84 -9.61 -18.31
N GLY A 199 14.15 -8.65 -17.68
CA GLY A 199 12.76 -8.86 -17.30
C GLY A 199 12.03 -7.55 -17.00
N HIS A 200 10.71 -7.56 -17.26
CA HIS A 200 9.81 -6.48 -16.89
C HIS A 200 8.47 -7.03 -16.41
N VAL A 201 7.75 -6.25 -15.63
CA VAL A 201 6.44 -6.64 -15.11
C VAL A 201 5.37 -6.47 -16.20
N THR A 202 4.59 -7.51 -16.43
CA THR A 202 3.46 -7.50 -17.38
C THR A 202 2.10 -7.46 -16.66
N MET A 203 2.05 -7.92 -15.41
CA MET A 203 0.87 -7.84 -14.54
C MET A 203 1.31 -7.52 -13.11
N LEU A 204 0.60 -6.61 -12.45
CA LEU A 204 0.84 -6.28 -11.04
C LEU A 204 -0.49 -6.10 -10.31
N ARG A 205 -0.69 -6.87 -9.24
CA ARG A 205 -1.87 -6.78 -8.41
C ARG A 205 -1.48 -6.77 -6.92
N ARG A 206 -1.91 -5.76 -6.18
CA ARG A 206 -1.74 -5.73 -4.74
C ARG A 206 -2.88 -6.50 -4.07
N LEU A 207 -2.54 -7.58 -3.37
CA LEU A 207 -3.50 -8.43 -2.66
C LEU A 207 -3.75 -7.95 -1.25
N LYS A 208 -2.74 -7.30 -0.61
CA LYS A 208 -2.83 -6.82 0.76
C LYS A 208 -2.04 -5.53 0.97
N ALA A 209 -2.55 -4.64 1.81
CA ALA A 209 -1.89 -3.41 2.24
C ALA A 209 -2.13 -3.20 3.73
N GLY A 210 -1.12 -3.51 4.58
CA GLY A 210 -1.28 -3.53 6.03
C GLY A 210 -2.39 -4.50 6.46
N PRO A 211 -3.39 -4.05 7.23
CA PRO A 211 -4.48 -4.92 7.69
C PRO A 211 -5.52 -5.24 6.61
N PHE A 212 -5.49 -4.55 5.47
CA PHE A 212 -6.55 -4.64 4.45
C PHE A 212 -6.17 -5.63 3.36
N GLY A 213 -6.99 -6.66 3.15
CA GLY A 213 -6.88 -7.65 2.10
C GLY A 213 -7.86 -7.42 0.94
N ILE A 214 -7.72 -8.24 -0.11
CA ILE A 214 -8.56 -8.15 -1.31
C ILE A 214 -10.02 -8.55 -1.03
N GLU A 215 -10.26 -9.35 -0.02
CA GLU A 215 -11.59 -9.80 0.43
C GLU A 215 -12.46 -8.66 0.97
N GLN A 216 -11.83 -7.56 1.42
CA GLN A 216 -12.51 -6.36 1.92
C GLN A 216 -12.68 -5.30 0.82
N ALA A 217 -12.04 -5.52 -0.34
CA ALA A 217 -12.03 -4.54 -1.40
C ALA A 217 -13.33 -4.54 -2.22
N ILE A 218 -13.76 -3.34 -2.59
CA ILE A 218 -14.93 -3.11 -3.44
C ILE A 218 -14.51 -2.60 -4.80
N SER A 219 -15.30 -2.90 -5.83
CA SER A 219 -15.09 -2.34 -7.17
C SER A 219 -15.42 -0.85 -7.24
N LEU A 220 -14.91 -0.18 -8.27
CA LEU A 220 -15.26 1.21 -8.56
C LEU A 220 -16.77 1.37 -8.85
N ASP A 221 -17.39 0.36 -9.45
CA ASP A 221 -18.84 0.37 -9.72
C ASP A 221 -19.64 0.32 -8.44
N LYS A 222 -19.23 -0.53 -7.49
CA LYS A 222 -19.84 -0.59 -6.16
C LYS A 222 -19.70 0.73 -5.40
N LEU A 223 -18.56 1.39 -5.50
CA LEU A 223 -18.35 2.72 -4.95
C LEU A 223 -19.31 3.75 -5.59
N ASN A 224 -19.50 3.69 -6.92
CA ASN A 224 -20.37 4.62 -7.65
C ASN A 224 -21.86 4.47 -7.28
N GLU A 225 -22.31 3.30 -6.78
CA GLU A 225 -23.68 3.12 -6.28
C GLU A 225 -23.98 4.07 -5.11
N VAL A 226 -22.99 4.40 -4.26
CA VAL A 226 -23.17 5.36 -3.17
C VAL A 226 -23.51 6.76 -3.69
N GLY A 227 -22.85 7.19 -4.77
CA GLY A 227 -23.20 8.45 -5.45
C GLY A 227 -24.61 8.48 -6.04
N LYS A 228 -25.18 7.30 -6.30
CA LYS A 228 -26.55 7.11 -6.80
C LYS A 228 -27.59 6.87 -5.70
N GLY A 229 -27.21 7.02 -4.43
CA GLY A 229 -28.11 6.94 -3.27
C GLY A 229 -28.01 5.68 -2.43
N ALA A 230 -27.08 4.76 -2.72
CA ALA A 230 -26.79 3.65 -1.79
C ALA A 230 -26.16 4.19 -0.50
N PRO A 231 -26.43 3.59 0.67
CA PRO A 231 -25.81 4.00 1.93
C PRO A 231 -24.29 3.85 1.91
N LEU A 232 -23.55 4.89 2.37
CA LEU A 232 -22.09 4.84 2.45
C LEU A 232 -21.60 3.72 3.37
N GLU A 233 -22.37 3.41 4.41
CA GLU A 233 -22.09 2.36 5.39
C GLU A 233 -21.89 0.98 4.74
N ASN A 234 -22.48 0.76 3.56
CA ASN A 234 -22.31 -0.50 2.82
C ASN A 234 -20.87 -0.70 2.29
N VAL A 235 -20.06 0.34 2.27
CA VAL A 235 -18.70 0.34 1.69
C VAL A 235 -17.65 0.95 2.61
N LEU A 236 -18.05 1.51 3.76
CA LEU A 236 -17.18 2.18 4.71
C LEU A 236 -16.85 1.25 5.89
N LEU A 237 -15.60 0.87 6.01
CA LEU A 237 -15.08 0.20 7.21
C LEU A 237 -14.80 1.24 8.30
N PRO A 238 -14.98 0.91 9.58
CA PRO A 238 -14.72 1.83 10.69
C PRO A 238 -13.24 2.20 10.78
N LEU A 239 -12.91 3.29 11.47
CA LEU A 239 -11.54 3.80 11.61
C LEU A 239 -10.59 2.76 12.20
N GLU A 240 -11.06 2.03 13.22
CA GLU A 240 -10.31 1.00 13.93
C GLU A 240 -9.95 -0.23 13.06
N ALA A 241 -10.58 -0.41 11.93
CA ALA A 241 -10.16 -1.44 10.96
C ALA A 241 -8.69 -1.24 10.50
N GLY A 242 -8.18 0.00 10.56
CA GLY A 242 -6.77 0.30 10.31
C GLY A 242 -5.85 0.14 11.53
N LEU A 243 -6.36 -0.39 12.65
CA LEU A 243 -5.65 -0.48 13.94
C LEU A 243 -5.64 -1.91 14.52
N VAL A 244 -6.08 -2.92 13.76
CA VAL A 244 -6.28 -4.29 14.26
C VAL A 244 -4.98 -4.98 14.73
N ASP A 245 -3.85 -4.48 14.29
CA ASP A 245 -2.50 -4.95 14.67
C ASP A 245 -1.92 -4.21 15.90
N ILE A 246 -2.66 -3.27 16.47
CA ILE A 246 -2.28 -2.52 17.69
C ILE A 246 -3.20 -2.93 18.82
N PRO A 247 -2.69 -3.23 20.04
CA PRO A 247 -3.52 -3.53 21.19
C PRO A 247 -4.37 -2.31 21.58
N ALA A 248 -5.62 -2.59 22.02
CA ALA A 248 -6.51 -1.57 22.50
C ALA A 248 -6.26 -1.23 23.97
N LEU A 249 -6.28 0.06 24.31
CA LEU A 249 -6.27 0.57 25.69
C LEU A 249 -7.65 1.13 26.02
N ASN A 250 -8.38 0.45 26.90
CA ASN A 250 -9.70 0.90 27.34
C ASN A 250 -9.56 2.04 28.37
N LEU A 251 -10.20 3.16 28.12
CA LEU A 251 -10.16 4.34 28.98
C LEU A 251 -11.51 4.56 29.65
N GLY A 252 -11.48 4.92 30.94
CA GLY A 252 -12.63 5.50 31.60
C GLY A 252 -12.92 6.94 31.09
N PRO A 253 -14.12 7.50 31.41
CA PRO A 253 -14.53 8.81 30.89
C PRO A 253 -13.54 9.94 31.18
N GLU A 254 -12.99 10.00 32.41
CA GLU A 254 -12.03 11.05 32.80
C GLU A 254 -10.67 10.88 32.09
N GLN A 255 -10.21 9.63 31.94
CA GLN A 255 -8.98 9.31 31.20
C GLN A 255 -9.12 9.68 29.71
N ALA A 256 -10.27 9.36 29.11
CA ALA A 256 -10.55 9.71 27.71
C ALA A 256 -10.56 11.25 27.52
N ARG A 257 -11.16 11.99 28.47
CA ARG A 257 -11.14 13.47 28.48
C ARG A 257 -9.71 14.01 28.58
N ALA A 258 -8.88 13.44 29.46
CA ALA A 258 -7.49 13.84 29.63
C ALA A 258 -6.69 13.61 28.33
N ILE A 259 -6.81 12.43 27.71
CA ILE A 259 -6.15 12.09 26.44
C ILE A 259 -6.59 13.04 25.30
N ARG A 260 -7.89 13.37 25.20
CA ARG A 260 -8.38 14.33 24.19
C ARG A 260 -7.79 15.74 24.38
N GLN A 261 -7.45 16.11 25.63
CA GLN A 261 -6.79 17.37 25.95
C GLN A 261 -5.26 17.30 25.78
N GLY A 262 -4.71 16.16 25.30
CA GLY A 262 -3.28 15.95 25.15
C GLY A 262 -2.54 15.73 26.48
N ARG A 263 -3.27 15.43 27.56
CA ARG A 263 -2.66 15.15 28.87
C ARG A 263 -2.09 13.73 28.90
N VAL A 264 -1.08 13.56 29.71
CA VAL A 264 -0.42 12.28 29.96
C VAL A 264 -1.22 11.50 31.01
N LEU A 265 -1.34 10.18 30.84
CA LEU A 265 -1.88 9.27 31.86
C LEU A 265 -0.72 8.46 32.47
N ALA A 266 -0.68 8.44 33.81
CA ALA A 266 0.32 7.67 34.55
C ALA A 266 -0.33 6.50 35.34
N GLY A 267 0.50 5.52 35.73
CA GLY A 267 0.07 4.41 36.57
C GLY A 267 -0.73 3.34 35.82
N LEU A 268 -0.57 3.22 34.50
CA LEU A 268 -1.24 2.21 33.69
C LEU A 268 -0.52 0.86 33.79
N PRO A 269 -1.21 -0.24 34.15
CA PRO A 269 -0.59 -1.56 34.35
C PRO A 269 -0.48 -2.34 33.02
N HIS A 270 0.11 -1.71 32.00
CA HIS A 270 0.27 -2.30 30.68
C HIS A 270 1.76 -2.28 30.26
N THR A 271 2.15 -3.17 29.37
CA THR A 271 3.52 -3.21 28.82
C THR A 271 3.79 -2.02 27.93
N ASP A 272 5.07 -1.63 27.83
CA ASP A 272 5.51 -0.57 26.94
C ASP A 272 5.16 -0.87 25.47
N GLY A 273 4.80 0.14 24.70
CA GLY A 273 4.47 0.02 23.29
C GLY A 273 3.38 0.95 22.81
N LEU A 274 3.01 0.79 21.54
CA LEU A 274 1.97 1.55 20.90
C LEU A 274 0.60 0.92 21.17
N TYR A 275 -0.37 1.74 21.57
CA TYR A 275 -1.76 1.34 21.81
C TYR A 275 -2.72 2.28 21.06
N TRP A 276 -3.90 1.79 20.74
CA TRP A 276 -5.00 2.66 20.39
C TRP A 276 -5.97 2.78 21.58
N ALA A 277 -6.06 3.97 22.12
CA ALA A 277 -6.92 4.30 23.26
C ALA A 277 -8.36 4.48 22.77
N LYS A 278 -9.33 3.89 23.50
CA LYS A 278 -10.76 3.97 23.19
C LYS A 278 -11.59 4.21 24.45
N ALA A 279 -12.70 4.91 24.29
CA ALA A 279 -13.76 5.04 25.29
C ALA A 279 -14.99 4.29 24.79
N GLY A 280 -15.35 3.20 25.44
CA GLY A 280 -16.33 2.26 24.90
C GLY A 280 -15.89 1.71 23.55
N THR A 281 -16.65 2.01 22.49
CA THR A 281 -16.33 1.64 21.11
C THR A 281 -15.63 2.74 20.31
N VAL A 282 -15.51 3.97 20.86
CA VAL A 282 -15.01 5.13 20.13
C VAL A 282 -13.50 5.26 20.25
N PRO A 283 -12.72 5.23 19.15
CA PRO A 283 -11.29 5.55 19.16
C PRO A 283 -11.05 7.00 19.61
N VAL A 284 -10.13 7.16 20.57
CA VAL A 284 -9.77 8.49 21.14
C VAL A 284 -8.42 8.97 20.60
N ALA A 285 -7.42 8.10 20.65
CA ALA A 285 -6.06 8.43 20.19
C ALA A 285 -5.21 7.18 19.95
N LEU A 286 -4.13 7.33 19.18
CA LEU A 286 -2.93 6.50 19.33
C LEU A 286 -2.11 7.06 20.46
N VAL A 287 -1.67 6.21 21.37
CA VAL A 287 -0.83 6.55 22.52
C VAL A 287 0.38 5.63 22.57
N GLU A 288 1.51 6.16 22.97
CA GLU A 288 2.69 5.38 23.31
C GLU A 288 2.79 5.25 24.81
N LEU A 289 2.93 4.01 25.27
CA LEU A 289 3.07 3.69 26.67
C LEU A 289 4.53 3.38 26.95
N PHE A 290 5.09 4.06 27.94
CA PHE A 290 6.44 3.82 28.44
C PHE A 290 6.48 3.98 29.98
N GLY A 291 6.99 2.98 30.70
CA GLY A 291 7.09 2.98 32.16
C GLY A 291 5.74 3.23 32.85
N GLY A 292 4.63 2.67 32.33
CA GLY A 292 3.29 2.87 32.86
C GLY A 292 2.69 4.26 32.57
N THR A 293 3.31 5.04 31.68
CA THR A 293 2.89 6.40 31.31
C THR A 293 2.50 6.45 29.85
N ALA A 294 1.25 6.84 29.53
CA ALA A 294 0.76 6.96 28.16
C ALA A 294 0.83 8.41 27.67
N THR A 295 1.46 8.63 26.53
CA THR A 295 1.56 9.91 25.81
C THR A 295 0.82 9.85 24.47
N VAL A 296 0.17 10.95 24.08
CA VAL A 296 -0.59 11.00 22.82
C VAL A 296 0.34 11.11 21.63
N VAL A 297 0.28 10.13 20.73
CA VAL A 297 0.96 10.14 19.43
C VAL A 297 0.08 10.81 18.38
N ARG A 298 -1.23 10.45 18.36
CA ARG A 298 -2.19 11.00 17.40
C ARG A 298 -3.61 10.96 17.94
N GLY A 299 -4.22 12.13 18.21
CA GLY A 299 -5.61 12.24 18.65
C GLY A 299 -6.62 12.12 17.50
N PHE A 300 -7.79 11.54 17.78
CA PHE A 300 -8.94 11.46 16.88
C PHE A 300 -10.06 12.38 17.38
N ASN A 301 -10.60 13.20 16.47
CA ASN A 301 -11.71 14.11 16.76
C ASN A 301 -13.03 13.43 16.34
N LEU A 302 -13.35 12.32 16.99
CA LEU A 302 -14.62 11.63 16.80
C LEU A 302 -15.62 12.14 17.84
N PRO A 303 -16.91 12.34 17.47
CA PRO A 303 -17.95 12.67 18.44
C PRO A 303 -18.07 11.52 19.44
N ASP A 304 -18.34 11.85 20.69
CA ASP A 304 -18.76 10.85 21.66
C ASP A 304 -20.04 10.17 21.16
N VAL A 305 -20.15 8.87 21.37
CA VAL A 305 -21.45 8.21 21.28
C VAL A 305 -22.25 8.88 22.39
N ALA A 306 -23.31 9.62 22.05
CA ALA A 306 -24.19 10.25 23.00
C ALA A 306 -24.63 9.17 24.00
N GLU A 307 -24.45 9.47 25.28
CA GLU A 307 -25.01 8.70 26.37
C GLU A 307 -26.55 8.60 26.23
#